data_912e5b5c8be60875e6f1b1c4dae6599f
#
_entry.id   912e5b5c8be60875e6f1b1c4dae6599f
#
_cell.length_a   1.000
_cell.length_b   1.000
_cell.length_c   1.000
_cell.angle_alpha   90.00
_cell.angle_beta   90.00
_cell.angle_gamma   90.00
#
_symmetry.space_group_name_H-M   'P 1'
#
loop_
_entity.id
_entity.type
_entity.pdbx_description
1 polymer ?
#
loop_
_entity_poly.entity_id
_entity_poly.type
_entity_poly.pdbx_seq_one_letter_code
_entity_poly.pdbx_strand_id
1 'polypeptide(L)'
;MIDLSNATFIIPIRIESDDRLRNVITTTSYLLENFDTNIIIKEVDKTSRFVSDALPVLKNILSVPVKVKHIFEESNSPLFHRQRVLNEMIHEADTDIVVNYDCDAILPIDSMKKAYDMIKDGGYDVVYPYGWGNYQYQVKPSDDVVSDFLENYDYAILKSNSTIYDAQSGWVQFFKRSVYIEGGMENENFKAYAPEDKERLYRYQKLGYNVGRISNFIYHLEHARGQNSWFTNPHMQSNNDLWEEIQRMTKEQLIEYYSNQSYLQKYL
;
A
#
# COMPACT_ATOMS: atom_id res chain seq x y z
N MET A 1 20.18 -7.30 -6.14
CA MET A 1 19.13 -6.34 -5.72
C MET A 1 18.98 -5.24 -6.77
N ILE A 2 17.76 -4.82 -7.03
CA ILE A 2 17.44 -3.68 -7.91
C ILE A 2 17.53 -2.39 -7.08
N ASP A 3 18.21 -1.38 -7.61
CA ASP A 3 18.34 -0.08 -6.94
C ASP A 3 17.03 0.73 -7.03
N LEU A 4 16.39 0.91 -5.90
CA LEU A 4 15.26 1.80 -5.64
C LEU A 4 15.55 2.71 -4.44
N SER A 5 16.82 3.05 -4.22
CA SER A 5 17.30 3.75 -3.00
C SER A 5 16.67 5.14 -2.79
N ASN A 6 16.18 5.79 -3.87
CA ASN A 6 15.42 7.04 -3.76
C ASN A 6 13.90 6.81 -3.62
N ALA A 7 13.49 5.61 -3.18
CA ALA A 7 12.11 5.33 -2.83
C ALA A 7 11.99 4.87 -1.37
N THR A 8 10.92 5.26 -0.70
CA THR A 8 10.51 4.75 0.61
C THR A 8 9.17 4.04 0.49
N PHE A 9 9.16 2.75 0.80
CA PHE A 9 7.96 1.94 0.89
C PHE A 9 7.31 2.17 2.25
N ILE A 10 6.09 2.66 2.27
CA ILE A 10 5.29 2.89 3.48
C ILE A 10 4.23 1.80 3.59
N ILE A 11 4.32 0.98 4.64
CA ILE A 11 3.52 -0.22 4.84
C ILE A 11 2.76 -0.10 6.16
N PRO A 12 1.50 0.35 6.15
CA PRO A 12 0.67 0.38 7.35
C PRO A 12 0.17 -1.02 7.67
N ILE A 13 0.33 -1.47 8.93
CA ILE A 13 -0.08 -2.81 9.34
C ILE A 13 -0.89 -2.83 10.61
N ARG A 14 -1.78 -3.84 10.69
CA ARG A 14 -2.38 -4.39 11.89
C ARG A 14 -2.42 -5.91 11.74
N ILE A 15 -1.75 -6.63 12.63
CA ILE A 15 -1.58 -8.09 12.52
C ILE A 15 -2.66 -8.80 13.35
N GLU A 16 -3.88 -8.82 12.83
CA GLU A 16 -5.07 -9.36 13.52
C GLU A 16 -5.16 -10.90 13.45
N SER A 17 -4.39 -11.54 12.56
CA SER A 17 -4.42 -13.00 12.35
C SER A 17 -3.05 -13.54 11.92
N ASP A 18 -2.90 -14.87 11.96
CA ASP A 18 -1.68 -15.53 11.48
C ASP A 18 -1.53 -15.44 9.95
N ASP A 19 -2.65 -15.38 9.22
CA ASP A 19 -2.62 -15.09 7.77
C ASP A 19 -1.96 -13.73 7.49
N ARG A 20 -2.33 -12.69 8.24
CA ARG A 20 -1.74 -11.36 8.09
C ARG A 20 -0.27 -11.35 8.51
N LEU A 21 0.08 -12.10 9.56
CA LEU A 21 1.47 -12.27 9.98
C LEU A 21 2.31 -12.90 8.87
N ARG A 22 1.83 -14.01 8.30
CA ARG A 22 2.46 -14.68 7.15
C ARG A 22 2.65 -13.71 5.98
N ASN A 23 1.60 -12.97 5.61
CA ASN A 23 1.66 -12.04 4.49
C ASN A 23 2.66 -10.90 4.74
N VAL A 24 2.70 -10.32 5.95
CA VAL A 24 3.71 -9.31 6.34
C VAL A 24 5.13 -9.86 6.21
N ILE A 25 5.37 -11.07 6.71
CA ILE A 25 6.68 -11.74 6.59
C ILE A 25 7.04 -11.95 5.12
N THR A 26 6.13 -12.52 4.33
CA THR A 26 6.35 -12.80 2.91
C THR A 26 6.67 -11.55 2.12
N THR A 27 5.85 -10.52 2.26
CA THR A 27 6.02 -9.26 1.54
C THR A 27 7.30 -8.54 1.95
N THR A 28 7.59 -8.49 3.25
CA THR A 28 8.81 -7.85 3.75
C THR A 28 10.06 -8.59 3.29
N SER A 29 10.06 -9.93 3.32
CA SER A 29 11.14 -10.75 2.80
C SER A 29 11.38 -10.50 1.32
N TYR A 30 10.30 -10.53 0.53
CA TYR A 30 10.35 -10.27 -0.91
C TYR A 30 10.96 -8.89 -1.23
N LEU A 31 10.55 -7.86 -0.52
CA LEU A 31 11.08 -6.51 -0.74
C LEU A 31 12.57 -6.41 -0.38
N LEU A 32 12.96 -6.93 0.77
CA LEU A 32 14.35 -6.84 1.26
C LEU A 32 15.35 -7.65 0.43
N GLU A 33 14.95 -8.80 -0.10
CA GLU A 33 15.84 -9.64 -0.92
C GLU A 33 16.02 -9.09 -2.35
N ASN A 34 15.01 -8.41 -2.89
CA ASN A 34 15.02 -8.02 -4.29
C ASN A 34 15.42 -6.55 -4.52
N PHE A 35 15.18 -5.65 -3.55
CA PHE A 35 15.34 -4.22 -3.75
C PHE A 35 16.26 -3.58 -2.71
N ASP A 36 17.18 -2.73 -3.17
CA ASP A 36 17.87 -1.76 -2.31
C ASP A 36 16.96 -0.54 -2.19
N THR A 37 16.24 -0.43 -1.06
CA THR A 37 15.21 0.58 -0.84
C THR A 37 15.04 0.89 0.64
N ASN A 38 14.27 1.93 0.97
CA ASN A 38 13.88 2.26 2.33
C ASN A 38 12.50 1.68 2.62
N ILE A 39 12.33 1.04 3.77
CA ILE A 39 11.05 0.48 4.21
C ILE A 39 10.70 1.06 5.57
N ILE A 40 9.52 1.66 5.65
CA ILE A 40 8.88 2.06 6.91
C ILE A 40 7.66 1.15 7.11
N ILE A 41 7.61 0.47 8.23
CA ILE A 41 6.42 -0.28 8.67
C ILE A 41 5.85 0.42 9.88
N LYS A 42 4.60 0.86 9.81
CA LYS A 42 3.87 1.38 10.96
C LYS A 42 2.77 0.43 11.39
N GLU A 43 2.95 -0.13 12.58
CA GLU A 43 2.02 -1.06 13.22
C GLU A 43 1.15 -0.31 14.24
N VAL A 44 -0.18 -0.44 14.11
CA VAL A 44 -1.14 0.13 15.04
C VAL A 44 -2.01 -0.99 15.60
N ASP A 45 -1.66 -1.48 16.80
CA ASP A 45 -2.30 -2.61 17.44
C ASP A 45 -2.18 -2.54 18.97
N LYS A 46 -2.78 -3.46 19.70
CA LYS A 46 -2.65 -3.58 21.18
C LYS A 46 -1.24 -3.95 21.59
N THR A 47 -0.60 -4.82 20.84
CA THR A 47 0.77 -5.32 21.06
C THR A 47 1.47 -5.45 19.72
N SER A 48 2.80 -5.29 19.72
CA SER A 48 3.56 -5.40 18.46
C SER A 48 3.84 -6.87 18.11
N ARG A 49 3.04 -7.44 17.22
CA ARG A 49 3.32 -8.74 16.62
C ARG A 49 4.44 -8.68 15.56
N PHE A 50 4.70 -7.53 15.00
CA PHE A 50 5.86 -7.39 14.12
C PHE A 50 7.17 -7.64 14.88
N VAL A 51 7.32 -7.07 16.07
CA VAL A 51 8.53 -7.25 16.88
C VAL A 51 8.61 -8.64 17.49
N SER A 52 7.51 -9.17 18.03
CA SER A 52 7.51 -10.46 18.73
C SER A 52 7.54 -11.65 17.78
N ASP A 53 6.83 -11.59 16.67
CA ASP A 53 6.56 -12.77 15.82
C ASP A 53 7.24 -12.64 14.44
N ALA A 54 7.09 -11.50 13.74
CA ALA A 54 7.61 -11.34 12.37
C ALA A 54 9.13 -11.14 12.32
N LEU A 55 9.66 -10.23 13.12
CA LEU A 55 11.09 -9.87 13.09
C LEU A 55 12.05 -11.03 13.38
N PRO A 56 11.78 -11.95 14.35
CA PRO A 56 12.61 -13.13 14.55
C PRO A 56 12.63 -14.05 13.32
N VAL A 57 11.49 -14.25 12.67
CA VAL A 57 11.39 -15.08 11.46
C VAL A 57 12.17 -14.43 10.32
N LEU A 58 11.96 -13.12 10.06
CA LEU A 58 12.69 -12.38 9.04
C LEU A 58 14.21 -12.47 9.22
N LYS A 59 14.71 -12.33 10.45
CA LYS A 59 16.14 -12.45 10.76
C LYS A 59 16.69 -13.85 10.51
N ASN A 60 15.85 -14.88 10.56
CA ASN A 60 16.24 -16.26 10.35
C ASN A 60 16.24 -16.66 8.87
N ILE A 61 15.28 -16.16 8.09
CA ILE A 61 15.09 -16.60 6.70
C ILE A 61 15.83 -15.75 5.67
N LEU A 62 16.10 -14.47 5.99
CA LEU A 62 16.73 -13.55 5.04
C LEU A 62 18.23 -13.74 4.93
N SER A 63 18.76 -13.68 3.71
CA SER A 63 20.19 -13.64 3.42
C SER A 63 20.80 -12.25 3.63
N VAL A 64 19.96 -11.21 3.74
CA VAL A 64 20.33 -9.81 3.89
C VAL A 64 19.90 -9.26 5.27
N PRO A 65 20.52 -8.19 5.75
CA PRO A 65 20.07 -7.55 6.99
C PRO A 65 18.63 -7.01 6.90
N VAL A 66 17.86 -7.18 7.97
CA VAL A 66 16.50 -6.62 8.07
C VAL A 66 16.59 -5.09 8.27
N LYS A 67 16.63 -4.34 7.17
CA LYS A 67 16.67 -2.87 7.16
C LYS A 67 15.25 -2.32 7.05
N VAL A 68 14.54 -2.27 8.17
CA VAL A 68 13.17 -1.74 8.26
C VAL A 68 13.12 -0.72 9.40
N LYS A 69 12.58 0.46 9.13
CA LYS A 69 12.18 1.41 10.17
C LYS A 69 10.81 0.99 10.67
N HIS A 70 10.75 0.36 11.85
CA HIS A 70 9.49 -0.04 12.47
C HIS A 70 9.03 1.02 13.47
N ILE A 71 7.77 1.43 13.36
CA ILE A 71 7.09 2.36 14.26
C ILE A 71 5.88 1.63 14.84
N PHE A 72 5.81 1.56 16.17
CA PHE A 72 4.68 0.96 16.86
C PHE A 72 3.85 2.04 17.56
N GLU A 73 2.53 1.97 17.33
CA GLU A 73 1.54 2.78 18.03
C GLU A 73 0.58 1.84 18.76
N GLU A 74 0.61 1.87 20.10
CA GLU A 74 -0.35 1.11 20.91
C GLU A 74 -1.76 1.67 20.74
N SER A 75 -2.70 0.81 20.39
CA SER A 75 -4.10 1.21 20.20
C SER A 75 -5.05 0.08 20.53
N ASN A 76 -6.05 0.39 21.35
CA ASN A 76 -7.20 -0.47 21.63
C ASN A 76 -8.42 -0.15 20.73
N SER A 77 -8.28 0.78 19.79
CA SER A 77 -9.36 1.13 18.88
C SER A 77 -9.72 -0.06 17.95
N PRO A 78 -10.99 -0.40 17.81
CA PRO A 78 -11.40 -1.38 16.81
C PRO A 78 -11.17 -0.87 15.39
N LEU A 79 -11.11 0.47 15.18
CA LEU A 79 -10.86 1.10 13.90
C LEU A 79 -9.36 1.11 13.59
N PHE A 80 -8.98 0.54 12.45
CA PHE A 80 -7.68 0.76 11.82
C PHE A 80 -7.80 1.90 10.80
N HIS A 81 -7.38 3.09 11.19
CA HIS A 81 -7.48 4.29 10.37
C HIS A 81 -6.29 4.40 9.41
N ARG A 82 -6.32 3.56 8.35
CA ARG A 82 -5.23 3.40 7.39
C ARG A 82 -4.76 4.73 6.78
N GLN A 83 -5.70 5.61 6.43
CA GLN A 83 -5.42 6.90 5.80
C GLN A 83 -4.57 7.80 6.70
N ARG A 84 -4.92 7.91 8.00
CA ARG A 84 -4.12 8.63 8.98
C ARG A 84 -2.71 8.05 9.11
N VAL A 85 -2.64 6.72 9.22
CA VAL A 85 -1.36 6.03 9.37
C VAL A 85 -0.44 6.29 8.17
N LEU A 86 -0.97 6.24 6.95
CA LEU A 86 -0.23 6.56 5.72
C LEU A 86 0.25 8.02 5.72
N ASN A 87 -0.60 8.98 6.09
CA ASN A 87 -0.22 10.38 6.16
C ASN A 87 0.94 10.63 7.12
N GLU A 88 0.92 10.01 8.29
CA GLU A 88 2.03 10.08 9.24
C GLU A 88 3.32 9.49 8.66
N MET A 89 3.22 8.38 7.92
CA MET A 89 4.38 7.72 7.32
C MET A 89 4.99 8.50 6.15
N ILE A 90 4.19 9.27 5.39
CA ILE A 90 4.71 10.14 4.32
C ILE A 90 5.67 11.20 4.88
N HIS A 91 5.42 11.69 6.09
CA HIS A 91 6.32 12.62 6.77
C HIS A 91 7.63 11.99 7.23
N GLU A 92 7.59 10.72 7.58
CA GLU A 92 8.75 9.96 8.00
C GLU A 92 9.66 9.53 6.84
N ALA A 93 9.17 9.70 5.59
CA ALA A 93 9.92 9.37 4.39
C ALA A 93 10.77 10.57 3.92
N ASP A 94 12.07 10.33 3.69
CA ASP A 94 13.03 11.36 3.28
C ASP A 94 13.38 11.32 1.78
N THR A 95 12.80 10.39 1.03
CA THR A 95 13.08 10.18 -0.39
C THR A 95 12.10 10.92 -1.29
N ASP A 96 12.50 11.18 -2.55
CA ASP A 96 11.66 11.86 -3.54
C ASP A 96 10.47 11.02 -3.99
N ILE A 97 10.56 9.69 -3.83
CA ILE A 97 9.52 8.75 -4.21
C ILE A 97 8.98 8.06 -2.96
N VAL A 98 7.66 8.06 -2.80
CA VAL A 98 6.96 7.29 -1.76
C VAL A 98 6.11 6.23 -2.41
N VAL A 99 6.20 5.02 -1.90
CA VAL A 99 5.40 3.89 -2.38
C VAL A 99 4.41 3.48 -1.30
N ASN A 100 3.14 3.80 -1.53
CA ASN A 100 2.06 3.26 -0.72
C ASN A 100 1.94 1.76 -1.04
N TYR A 101 2.12 0.90 -0.04
CA TYR A 101 2.27 -0.54 -0.26
C TYR A 101 1.48 -1.35 0.78
N ASP A 102 0.57 -2.20 0.30
CA ASP A 102 -0.14 -3.13 1.18
C ASP A 102 0.72 -4.34 1.52
N CYS A 103 0.70 -4.75 2.78
CA CYS A 103 1.56 -5.81 3.33
C CYS A 103 1.23 -7.23 2.83
N ASP A 104 0.34 -7.37 1.88
CA ASP A 104 -0.15 -8.62 1.30
C ASP A 104 -0.12 -8.59 -0.24
N ALA A 105 0.65 -7.68 -0.83
CA ALA A 105 0.79 -7.54 -2.27
C ALA A 105 2.18 -7.97 -2.75
N ILE A 106 2.23 -8.76 -3.82
CA ILE A 106 3.46 -9.14 -4.52
C ILE A 106 3.33 -8.70 -5.98
N LEU A 107 4.36 -8.03 -6.49
CA LEU A 107 4.42 -7.59 -7.89
C LEU A 107 5.73 -8.05 -8.53
N PRO A 108 5.73 -8.31 -9.84
CA PRO A 108 6.98 -8.63 -10.56
C PRO A 108 8.03 -7.52 -10.40
N ILE A 109 9.29 -7.93 -10.27
CA ILE A 109 10.44 -7.04 -10.04
C ILE A 109 10.54 -5.97 -11.13
N ASP A 110 10.32 -6.35 -12.39
CA ASP A 110 10.35 -5.46 -13.54
C ASP A 110 9.25 -4.39 -13.50
N SER A 111 8.06 -4.71 -12.96
CA SER A 111 6.99 -3.74 -12.76
C SER A 111 7.38 -2.67 -11.74
N MET A 112 7.98 -3.09 -10.64
CA MET A 112 8.43 -2.18 -9.58
C MET A 112 9.53 -1.26 -10.08
N LYS A 113 10.55 -1.83 -10.78
CA LYS A 113 11.62 -1.05 -11.39
C LYS A 113 11.08 -0.06 -12.43
N LYS A 114 10.18 -0.51 -13.29
CA LYS A 114 9.59 0.35 -14.31
C LYS A 114 8.76 1.49 -13.71
N ALA A 115 7.99 1.22 -12.65
CA ALA A 115 7.23 2.26 -11.94
C ALA A 115 8.14 3.32 -11.34
N TYR A 116 9.22 2.88 -10.69
CA TYR A 116 10.25 3.77 -10.16
C TYR A 116 10.86 4.67 -11.25
N ASP A 117 11.26 4.09 -12.39
CA ASP A 117 11.86 4.85 -13.51
C ASP A 117 10.86 5.84 -14.13
N MET A 118 9.60 5.47 -14.24
CA MET A 118 8.55 6.37 -14.74
C MET A 118 8.37 7.60 -13.85
N ILE A 119 8.48 7.47 -12.53
CA ILE A 119 8.45 8.61 -11.60
C ILE A 119 9.75 9.40 -11.67
N LYS A 120 10.90 8.71 -11.59
CA LYS A 120 12.21 9.34 -11.48
C LYS A 120 12.59 10.12 -12.73
N ASP A 121 12.42 9.51 -13.89
CA ASP A 121 12.96 10.00 -15.16
C ASP A 121 11.87 10.22 -16.23
N GLY A 122 10.70 9.60 -16.07
CA GLY A 122 9.64 9.52 -17.09
C GLY A 122 8.58 10.62 -17.01
N GLY A 123 8.68 11.55 -16.05
CA GLY A 123 7.76 12.68 -15.91
C GLY A 123 6.35 12.29 -15.43
N TYR A 124 6.18 11.12 -14.84
CA TYR A 124 4.95 10.74 -14.17
C TYR A 124 4.94 11.21 -12.71
N ASP A 125 3.75 11.54 -12.23
CA ASP A 125 3.51 11.98 -10.85
C ASP A 125 3.04 10.85 -9.97
N VAL A 126 2.22 9.94 -10.52
CA VAL A 126 1.68 8.76 -9.86
C VAL A 126 1.76 7.57 -10.83
N VAL A 127 2.23 6.41 -10.36
CA VAL A 127 2.27 5.19 -11.18
C VAL A 127 1.70 4.01 -10.42
N TYR A 128 0.73 3.35 -11.04
CA TYR A 128 0.23 2.04 -10.63
C TYR A 128 1.07 0.94 -11.30
N PRO A 129 1.83 0.13 -10.54
CA PRO A 129 2.77 -0.85 -11.11
C PRO A 129 2.09 -2.13 -11.62
N TYR A 130 0.77 -2.11 -11.82
CA TYR A 130 -0.03 -3.26 -12.30
C TYR A 130 -1.17 -2.80 -13.20
N GLY A 131 -1.71 -3.75 -13.99
CA GLY A 131 -2.77 -3.50 -14.95
C GLY A 131 -4.18 -3.57 -14.35
N TRP A 132 -5.18 -3.24 -15.17
CA TRP A 132 -6.60 -3.35 -14.85
C TRP A 132 -7.12 -4.77 -15.12
N GLY A 133 -8.16 -5.17 -14.38
CA GLY A 133 -8.92 -6.38 -14.70
C GLY A 133 -8.07 -7.66 -14.62
N ASN A 134 -7.87 -8.31 -15.73
CA ASN A 134 -7.18 -9.61 -15.84
C ASN A 134 -5.73 -9.65 -15.37
N TYR A 135 -5.19 -8.54 -14.89
CA TYR A 135 -3.85 -8.46 -14.31
C TYR A 135 -3.84 -8.64 -12.77
N GLN A 136 -4.99 -8.77 -12.15
CA GLN A 136 -5.11 -8.79 -10.70
C GLN A 136 -5.52 -10.18 -10.22
N TYR A 137 -4.66 -10.78 -9.39
CA TYR A 137 -4.82 -12.14 -8.90
C TYR A 137 -4.98 -12.16 -7.39
N GLN A 138 -6.00 -12.88 -6.94
CA GLN A 138 -6.20 -13.19 -5.54
C GLN A 138 -5.63 -14.58 -5.27
N VAL A 139 -4.52 -14.62 -4.55
CA VAL A 139 -3.80 -15.84 -4.21
C VAL A 139 -4.42 -16.45 -2.96
N LYS A 140 -4.62 -17.77 -2.93
CA LYS A 140 -4.92 -18.53 -1.73
C LYS A 140 -3.62 -19.06 -1.13
N PRO A 141 -2.96 -18.30 -0.25
CA PRO A 141 -1.65 -18.68 0.24
C PRO A 141 -1.79 -19.81 1.27
N SER A 142 -0.95 -20.83 1.13
CA SER A 142 -0.60 -21.76 2.20
C SER A 142 0.86 -21.56 2.55
N ASP A 143 1.31 -22.13 3.64
CA ASP A 143 2.73 -22.04 4.03
C ASP A 143 3.64 -22.63 2.95
N ASP A 144 3.23 -23.74 2.32
CA ASP A 144 3.96 -24.36 1.20
C ASP A 144 4.04 -23.41 -0.01
N VAL A 145 2.91 -22.82 -0.44
CA VAL A 145 2.87 -21.88 -1.57
C VAL A 145 3.79 -20.68 -1.34
N VAL A 146 3.79 -20.17 -0.11
CA VAL A 146 4.62 -19.03 0.27
C VAL A 146 6.10 -19.41 0.33
N SER A 147 6.43 -20.57 0.94
CA SER A 147 7.78 -21.09 1.01
C SER A 147 8.37 -21.32 -0.38
N ASP A 148 7.65 -22.04 -1.24
CA ASP A 148 8.06 -22.32 -2.61
C ASP A 148 8.29 -21.05 -3.42
N PHE A 149 7.42 -20.03 -3.22
CA PHE A 149 7.59 -18.74 -3.86
C PHE A 149 8.86 -18.02 -3.38
N LEU A 150 9.10 -17.97 -2.06
CA LEU A 150 10.25 -17.27 -1.49
C LEU A 150 11.59 -17.93 -1.83
N GLU A 151 11.61 -19.24 -2.12
CA GLU A 151 12.83 -19.92 -2.54
C GLU A 151 13.36 -19.46 -3.90
N ASN A 152 12.45 -19.14 -4.84
CA ASN A 152 12.83 -18.91 -6.25
C ASN A 152 12.24 -17.64 -6.86
N TYR A 153 11.32 -16.97 -6.16
CA TYR A 153 10.50 -15.85 -6.66
C TYR A 153 9.78 -16.16 -7.99
N ASP A 154 9.36 -17.44 -8.15
CA ASP A 154 8.59 -17.85 -9.33
C ASP A 154 7.12 -17.47 -9.20
N TYR A 155 6.73 -16.43 -9.92
CA TYR A 155 5.35 -15.95 -9.95
C TYR A 155 4.34 -16.95 -10.51
N ALA A 156 4.79 -18.01 -11.24
CA ALA A 156 3.91 -19.07 -11.70
C ALA A 156 3.30 -19.84 -10.53
N ILE A 157 4.02 -19.96 -9.41
CA ILE A 157 3.52 -20.55 -8.16
C ILE A 157 2.33 -19.75 -7.62
N LEU A 158 2.47 -18.43 -7.52
CA LEU A 158 1.38 -17.56 -7.05
C LEU A 158 0.20 -17.61 -8.02
N LYS A 159 0.47 -17.56 -9.33
CA LYS A 159 -0.56 -17.58 -10.36
C LYS A 159 -1.37 -18.87 -10.38
N SER A 160 -0.72 -20.03 -10.25
CA SER A 160 -1.40 -21.33 -10.24
C SER A 160 -2.29 -21.55 -9.01
N ASN A 161 -2.02 -20.82 -7.92
CA ASN A 161 -2.79 -20.84 -6.67
C ASN A 161 -3.74 -19.64 -6.52
N SER A 162 -4.12 -19.00 -7.63
CA SER A 162 -4.90 -17.76 -7.60
C SER A 162 -6.14 -17.80 -8.48
N THR A 163 -7.03 -16.85 -8.25
CA THR A 163 -8.16 -16.51 -9.11
C THR A 163 -8.04 -15.07 -9.55
N ILE A 164 -8.60 -14.73 -10.73
CA ILE A 164 -8.66 -13.34 -11.19
C ILE A 164 -9.61 -12.56 -10.28
N TYR A 165 -9.19 -11.37 -9.90
CA TYR A 165 -9.95 -10.44 -9.10
C TYR A 165 -9.90 -9.05 -9.74
N ASP A 166 -11.07 -8.49 -10.05
CA ASP A 166 -11.17 -7.19 -10.71
C ASP A 166 -11.34 -6.05 -9.69
N ALA A 167 -10.27 -5.76 -8.94
CA ALA A 167 -10.17 -4.54 -8.16
C ALA A 167 -9.20 -3.58 -8.87
N GLN A 168 -9.44 -2.30 -8.87
CA GLN A 168 -8.81 -1.44 -9.88
C GLN A 168 -7.72 -0.52 -9.34
N SER A 169 -7.74 -0.14 -8.07
CA SER A 169 -6.99 1.03 -7.60
C SER A 169 -6.30 0.88 -6.24
N GLY A 170 -6.46 -0.25 -5.56
CA GLY A 170 -5.83 -0.51 -4.26
C GLY A 170 -4.37 -0.96 -4.33
N TRP A 171 -3.89 -1.54 -3.27
CA TRP A 171 -2.63 -2.26 -3.05
C TRP A 171 -1.35 -1.45 -3.15
N VAL A 172 -0.86 -1.08 -4.35
CA VAL A 172 0.46 -0.45 -4.53
C VAL A 172 0.40 0.72 -5.49
N GLN A 173 0.95 1.87 -5.05
CA GLN A 173 1.08 3.06 -5.88
C GLN A 173 2.42 3.75 -5.59
N PHE A 174 3.12 4.12 -6.64
CA PHE A 174 4.29 4.98 -6.60
C PHE A 174 3.86 6.43 -6.76
N PHE A 175 4.36 7.30 -5.90
CA PHE A 175 4.12 8.74 -5.96
C PHE A 175 5.43 9.50 -5.96
N LYS A 176 5.50 10.56 -6.77
CA LYS A 176 6.41 11.64 -6.48
C LYS A 176 5.99 12.27 -5.15
N ARG A 177 6.87 12.27 -4.13
CA ARG A 177 6.51 12.65 -2.76
C ARG A 177 5.91 14.05 -2.67
N SER A 178 6.50 15.04 -3.39
CA SER A 178 5.96 16.41 -3.41
C SER A 178 4.53 16.45 -3.94
N VAL A 179 4.25 15.72 -5.03
CA VAL A 179 2.91 15.62 -5.62
C VAL A 179 1.93 14.92 -4.68
N TYR A 180 2.37 13.90 -3.94
CA TYR A 180 1.51 13.22 -2.97
C TYR A 180 1.03 14.20 -1.89
N ILE A 181 1.94 15.04 -1.39
CA ILE A 181 1.63 16.07 -0.39
C ILE A 181 0.74 17.17 -1.00
N GLU A 182 1.12 17.74 -2.13
CA GLU A 182 0.37 18.79 -2.83
C GLU A 182 -1.04 18.36 -3.23
N GLY A 183 -1.20 17.11 -3.64
CA GLY A 183 -2.49 16.51 -4.01
C GLY A 183 -3.41 16.18 -2.84
N GLY A 184 -3.01 16.49 -1.59
CA GLY A 184 -3.83 16.33 -0.40
C GLY A 184 -3.67 15.00 0.32
N MET A 185 -2.59 14.25 0.05
CA MET A 185 -2.21 13.00 0.74
C MET A 185 -3.36 11.97 0.74
N GLU A 186 -3.57 11.21 1.82
CA GLU A 186 -4.75 10.38 1.99
C GLU A 186 -5.89 11.18 2.64
N ASN A 187 -7.12 10.97 2.17
CA ASN A 187 -8.27 11.63 2.77
C ASN A 187 -8.70 10.94 4.07
N GLU A 188 -8.36 11.54 5.22
CA GLU A 188 -8.66 11.00 6.54
C GLU A 188 -10.16 11.00 6.90
N ASN A 189 -11.02 11.56 6.06
CA ASN A 189 -12.47 11.48 6.25
C ASN A 189 -13.03 10.10 5.83
N PHE A 190 -12.30 9.35 4.97
CA PHE A 190 -12.59 7.94 4.76
C PHE A 190 -12.09 7.11 5.93
N LYS A 191 -12.95 6.27 6.50
CA LYS A 191 -12.62 5.44 7.67
C LYS A 191 -12.72 3.96 7.36
N ALA A 192 -11.65 3.21 7.65
CA ALA A 192 -11.50 1.80 7.33
C ALA A 192 -11.58 1.56 5.80
N TYR A 193 -12.35 0.57 5.33
CA TYR A 193 -12.38 0.10 3.96
C TYR A 193 -13.32 0.89 3.06
N ALA A 194 -12.85 1.20 1.84
CA ALA A 194 -13.53 1.67 0.63
C ALA A 194 -14.40 2.93 0.77
N PRO A 195 -14.51 3.74 -0.29
CA PRO A 195 -13.84 3.64 -1.60
C PRO A 195 -12.63 4.59 -1.77
N GLU A 196 -11.84 4.78 -0.74
CA GLU A 196 -10.71 5.71 -0.67
C GLU A 196 -9.69 5.52 -1.83
N ASP A 197 -9.48 4.29 -2.27
CA ASP A 197 -8.57 4.01 -3.39
C ASP A 197 -9.09 4.55 -4.73
N LYS A 198 -10.41 4.49 -4.93
CA LYS A 198 -11.06 5.06 -6.11
C LYS A 198 -11.01 6.57 -6.07
N GLU A 199 -11.24 7.13 -4.89
CA GLU A 199 -11.16 8.57 -4.67
C GLU A 199 -9.75 9.09 -4.98
N ARG A 200 -8.73 8.45 -4.46
CA ARG A 200 -7.34 8.81 -4.70
C ARG A 200 -7.01 8.87 -6.18
N LEU A 201 -7.29 7.80 -6.94
CA LEU A 201 -7.05 7.77 -8.38
C LEU A 201 -7.82 8.89 -9.10
N TYR A 202 -9.11 9.03 -8.82
CA TYR A 202 -9.96 10.06 -9.42
C TYR A 202 -9.43 11.48 -9.14
N ARG A 203 -9.08 11.76 -7.89
CA ARG A 203 -8.58 13.06 -7.46
C ARG A 203 -7.31 13.46 -8.19
N TYR A 204 -6.29 12.62 -8.22
CA TYR A 204 -5.03 12.94 -8.91
C TYR A 204 -5.26 13.17 -10.40
N GLN A 205 -6.10 12.37 -11.05
CA GLN A 205 -6.47 12.58 -12.46
C GLN A 205 -7.22 13.90 -12.66
N LYS A 206 -8.19 14.20 -11.81
CA LYS A 206 -9.01 15.43 -11.89
C LYS A 206 -8.21 16.70 -11.62
N LEU A 207 -7.24 16.64 -10.71
CA LEU A 207 -6.30 17.73 -10.45
C LEU A 207 -5.33 17.98 -11.62
N GLY A 208 -5.18 17.01 -12.51
CA GLY A 208 -4.38 17.13 -13.74
C GLY A 208 -2.96 16.60 -13.59
N TYR A 209 -2.69 15.79 -12.56
CA TYR A 209 -1.42 15.09 -12.41
C TYR A 209 -1.27 13.98 -13.45
N ASN A 210 -0.03 13.71 -13.84
CA ASN A 210 0.29 12.66 -14.82
C ASN A 210 0.28 11.28 -14.15
N VAL A 211 -0.83 10.55 -14.32
CA VAL A 211 -1.04 9.23 -13.71
C VAL A 211 -0.75 8.14 -14.75
N GLY A 212 0.27 7.31 -14.47
CA GLY A 212 0.66 6.17 -15.30
C GLY A 212 0.18 4.83 -14.73
N ARG A 213 0.18 3.81 -15.60
CA ARG A 213 -0.15 2.44 -15.22
C ARG A 213 0.64 1.44 -16.06
N ILE A 214 1.11 0.37 -15.43
CA ILE A 214 1.88 -0.69 -16.09
C ILE A 214 0.96 -1.88 -16.33
N SER A 215 0.97 -2.44 -17.55
CA SER A 215 0.22 -3.64 -17.89
C SER A 215 1.00 -4.89 -17.47
N ASN A 216 1.08 -5.16 -16.17
CA ASN A 216 1.68 -6.34 -15.59
C ASN A 216 0.85 -6.82 -14.39
N PHE A 217 1.20 -7.97 -13.83
CA PHE A 217 0.41 -8.64 -12.81
C PHE A 217 0.66 -8.08 -11.40
N ILE A 218 -0.35 -8.24 -10.54
CA ILE A 218 -0.25 -8.12 -9.09
C ILE A 218 -0.89 -9.35 -8.45
N TYR A 219 -0.29 -9.83 -7.38
CA TYR A 219 -0.74 -10.97 -6.59
C TYR A 219 -1.07 -10.50 -5.18
N HIS A 220 -2.33 -10.54 -4.83
CA HIS A 220 -2.81 -10.24 -3.49
C HIS A 220 -2.91 -11.54 -2.69
N LEU A 221 -2.13 -11.65 -1.62
CA LEU A 221 -2.15 -12.79 -0.71
C LEU A 221 -3.38 -12.70 0.19
N GLU A 222 -4.36 -13.59 0.02
CA GLU A 222 -5.58 -13.61 0.81
C GLU A 222 -5.34 -13.77 2.30
N HIS A 223 -6.22 -13.21 3.08
CA HIS A 223 -6.24 -13.28 4.54
C HIS A 223 -7.68 -13.18 5.05
N ALA A 224 -7.89 -13.58 6.31
CA ALA A 224 -9.16 -13.39 6.98
C ALA A 224 -9.59 -11.91 7.00
N ARG A 225 -10.88 -11.65 6.78
CA ARG A 225 -11.45 -10.30 6.75
C ARG A 225 -11.95 -9.92 8.14
N GLY A 226 -11.43 -8.83 8.70
CA GLY A 226 -11.87 -8.26 9.97
C GLY A 226 -12.93 -7.16 9.81
N GLN A 227 -13.31 -6.53 10.93
CA GLN A 227 -14.32 -5.45 10.95
C GLN A 227 -13.92 -4.20 10.14
N ASN A 228 -12.62 -3.99 9.91
CA ASN A 228 -12.08 -2.85 9.16
C ASN A 228 -12.07 -3.07 7.64
N SER A 229 -12.55 -4.21 7.19
CA SER A 229 -12.50 -4.59 5.78
C SER A 229 -13.86 -5.06 5.27
N TRP A 230 -14.08 -4.91 3.95
CA TRP A 230 -15.28 -5.38 3.26
C TRP A 230 -16.57 -4.69 3.76
N PHE A 231 -17.72 -5.31 3.50
CA PHE A 231 -19.05 -4.80 3.85
C PHE A 231 -19.35 -4.75 5.37
N THR A 232 -18.45 -5.26 6.20
CA THR A 232 -18.58 -5.17 7.67
C THR A 232 -18.11 -3.84 8.23
N ASN A 233 -17.53 -2.97 7.41
CA ASN A 233 -17.14 -1.62 7.82
C ASN A 233 -18.36 -0.79 8.25
N PRO A 234 -18.45 -0.34 9.51
CA PRO A 234 -19.57 0.47 9.98
C PRO A 234 -19.64 1.87 9.33
N HIS A 235 -18.56 2.30 8.67
CA HIS A 235 -18.45 3.58 7.98
C HIS A 235 -18.73 3.48 6.47
N MET A 236 -19.13 2.31 5.96
CA MET A 236 -19.32 2.10 4.52
C MET A 236 -20.27 3.12 3.90
N GLN A 237 -21.41 3.38 4.53
CA GLN A 237 -22.40 4.34 4.00
C GLN A 237 -21.81 5.76 3.96
N SER A 238 -21.25 6.25 5.07
CA SER A 238 -20.67 7.60 5.11
C SER A 238 -19.49 7.76 4.16
N ASN A 239 -18.70 6.71 3.96
CA ASN A 239 -17.63 6.73 2.97
C ASN A 239 -18.17 6.82 1.53
N ASN A 240 -19.24 6.09 1.21
CA ASN A 240 -19.88 6.18 -0.10
C ASN A 240 -20.52 7.56 -0.35
N ASP A 241 -21.20 8.12 0.65
CA ASP A 241 -21.78 9.45 0.57
C ASP A 241 -20.69 10.52 0.29
N LEU A 242 -19.58 10.45 1.01
CA LEU A 242 -18.42 11.31 0.79
C LEU A 242 -17.82 11.14 -0.61
N TRP A 243 -17.71 9.89 -1.08
CA TRP A 243 -17.23 9.62 -2.43
C TRP A 243 -18.14 10.24 -3.50
N GLU A 244 -19.45 10.12 -3.37
CA GLU A 244 -20.40 10.74 -4.28
C GLU A 244 -20.32 12.27 -4.25
N GLU A 245 -20.11 12.88 -3.08
CA GLU A 245 -19.90 14.32 -2.93
C GLU A 245 -18.64 14.77 -3.70
N ILE A 246 -17.49 14.07 -3.48
CA ILE A 246 -16.22 14.38 -4.14
C ILE A 246 -16.32 14.27 -5.66
N GLN A 247 -17.04 13.27 -6.18
CA GLN A 247 -17.21 13.09 -7.61
C GLN A 247 -17.97 14.27 -8.27
N ARG A 248 -18.87 14.93 -7.55
CA ARG A 248 -19.65 16.07 -8.04
C ARG A 248 -18.87 17.38 -8.04
N MET A 249 -17.78 17.49 -7.29
CA MET A 249 -16.97 18.70 -7.19
C MET A 249 -16.32 19.05 -8.53
N THR A 250 -16.25 20.34 -8.87
CA THR A 250 -15.36 20.82 -9.93
C THR A 250 -13.90 20.68 -9.49
N LYS A 251 -12.94 20.92 -10.39
CA LYS A 251 -11.51 20.93 -10.02
C LYS A 251 -11.22 21.96 -8.94
N GLU A 252 -11.77 23.16 -9.07
CA GLU A 252 -11.60 24.29 -8.16
C GLU A 252 -12.19 23.96 -6.77
N GLN A 253 -13.39 23.38 -6.74
CA GLN A 253 -14.02 22.92 -5.50
C GLN A 253 -13.23 21.81 -4.82
N LEU A 254 -12.63 20.91 -5.61
CA LEU A 254 -11.80 19.83 -5.09
C LEU A 254 -10.50 20.38 -4.46
N ILE A 255 -9.87 21.38 -5.10
CA ILE A 255 -8.71 22.08 -4.54
C ILE A 255 -9.09 22.77 -3.21
N GLU A 256 -10.20 23.49 -3.19
CA GLU A 256 -10.70 24.16 -1.99
C GLU A 256 -11.04 23.17 -0.88
N TYR A 257 -11.70 22.05 -1.20
CA TYR A 257 -12.01 20.98 -0.25
C TYR A 257 -10.74 20.46 0.44
N TYR A 258 -9.69 20.14 -0.33
CA TYR A 258 -8.45 19.62 0.25
C TYR A 258 -7.64 20.68 0.99
N SER A 259 -7.59 21.92 0.51
CA SER A 259 -6.89 23.01 1.21
C SER A 259 -7.48 23.33 2.60
N ASN A 260 -8.74 23.03 2.81
CA ASN A 260 -9.46 23.27 4.07
C ASN A 260 -9.43 22.07 5.03
N GLN A 261 -8.77 20.97 4.68
CA GLN A 261 -8.73 19.79 5.55
C GLN A 261 -7.80 20.01 6.74
N SER A 262 -8.36 19.96 7.96
CA SER A 262 -7.62 20.21 9.20
C SER A 262 -6.51 19.19 9.46
N TYR A 263 -6.66 17.97 8.98
CA TYR A 263 -5.65 16.92 9.13
C TYR A 263 -4.38 17.23 8.33
N LEU A 264 -4.49 17.92 7.19
CA LEU A 264 -3.31 18.30 6.40
C LEU A 264 -2.43 19.31 7.11
N GLN A 265 -3.04 20.20 7.92
CA GLN A 265 -2.29 21.23 8.67
C GLN A 265 -1.32 20.63 9.72
N LYS A 266 -1.51 19.38 10.11
CA LYS A 266 -0.58 18.68 11.01
C LYS A 266 0.74 18.32 10.31
N TYR A 267 0.72 18.33 9.00
CA TYR A 267 1.77 17.78 8.17
C TYR A 267 2.42 18.82 7.24
N LEU A 268 1.91 20.03 7.19
CA LEU A 268 2.47 21.19 6.47
C LEU A 268 3.18 22.12 7.44
#